data_dc50558f1a47c045f6feaf26810ac019
#
_entry.id   dc50558f1a47c045f6feaf26810ac019
#
_cell.length_a   1.000
_cell.length_b   1.000
_cell.length_c   1.000
_cell.angle_alpha   90.00
_cell.angle_beta   90.00
_cell.angle_gamma   90.00
#
_symmetry.space_group_name_H-M   'P 1'
#
loop_
_entity.id
_entity.type
_entity.pdbx_description
1 polymer ?
#
loop_
_entity_poly.entity_id
_entity_poly.type
_entity_poly.pdbx_seq_one_letter_code
_entity_poly.pdbx_strand_id
1 'polypeptide(L)'
;MFEKIFKGLERAHGCTKVSTPAENGVKLKGQSFVVRQPVTTELWTMHLNGTQSLGIIPINEDNQCVWGCVDIDSYAGFDHKKLIDKIKQFKLPLAVCRSKSGGAHVFLFSEQPVAAERMRDKLQKLKHY
;
A
#
# COMPACT_ATOMS: atom_id res chain seq x y z
N MET A 1 -12.08 -8.80 5.64
CA MET A 1 -10.67 -9.27 5.79
C MET A 1 -9.67 -8.16 5.56
N PHE A 2 -9.66 -7.51 4.39
CA PHE A 2 -8.70 -6.43 4.10
C PHE A 2 -8.81 -5.25 5.08
N GLU A 3 -10.01 -4.90 5.48
CA GLU A 3 -10.27 -3.83 6.44
C GLU A 3 -9.56 -4.04 7.78
N LYS A 4 -9.42 -5.29 8.21
CA LYS A 4 -8.71 -5.63 9.46
C LYS A 4 -7.19 -5.61 9.29
N ILE A 5 -6.70 -6.03 8.13
CA ILE A 5 -5.27 -6.13 7.83
C ILE A 5 -4.65 -4.75 7.62
N PHE A 6 -5.36 -3.87 6.90
CA PHE A 6 -4.88 -2.54 6.54
C PHE A 6 -5.47 -1.45 7.44
N LYS A 7 -5.45 -1.65 8.73
CA LYS A 7 -5.86 -0.63 9.68
C LYS A 7 -4.86 0.54 9.69
N GLY A 8 -5.38 1.74 9.86
CA GLY A 8 -4.57 2.95 9.95
C GLY A 8 -5.33 4.06 10.65
N LEU A 9 -5.17 5.28 10.18
CA LEU A 9 -5.90 6.43 10.69
C LEU A 9 -7.39 6.27 10.36
N GLU A 10 -8.25 6.34 11.37
CA GLU A 10 -9.68 6.10 11.17
C GLU A 10 -10.46 7.36 10.77
N ARG A 11 -9.98 8.53 11.15
CA ARG A 11 -10.70 9.81 10.95
C ARG A 11 -10.50 10.45 9.58
N ALA A 12 -9.62 9.90 8.76
CA ALA A 12 -9.33 10.44 7.43
C ALA A 12 -8.81 9.33 6.52
N HIS A 13 -8.92 9.54 5.23
CA HIS A 13 -8.45 8.58 4.22
C HIS A 13 -8.04 9.30 2.95
N GLY A 14 -7.31 8.60 2.09
CA GLY A 14 -6.96 9.10 0.78
C GLY A 14 -7.99 8.71 -0.27
N CYS A 15 -8.10 9.53 -1.28
CA CYS A 15 -8.89 9.25 -2.46
C CYS A 15 -8.13 9.73 -3.70
N THR A 16 -8.25 8.99 -4.78
CA THR A 16 -7.67 9.37 -6.07
C THR A 16 -8.79 9.44 -7.10
N LYS A 17 -8.97 10.59 -7.72
CA LYS A 17 -9.85 10.74 -8.88
C LYS A 17 -9.01 10.68 -10.14
N VAL A 18 -9.42 9.81 -11.05
CA VAL A 18 -8.81 9.69 -12.36
C VAL A 18 -9.60 10.58 -13.30
N SER A 19 -8.95 11.59 -13.86
CA SER A 19 -9.55 12.39 -14.94
C SER A 19 -9.75 11.49 -16.17
N THR A 20 -10.72 11.88 -17.05
CA THR A 20 -11.09 11.15 -18.27
C THR A 20 -9.95 10.40 -18.93
N PRO A 21 -10.17 9.15 -19.38
CA PRO A 21 -9.13 8.37 -20.05
C PRO A 21 -8.53 9.18 -21.19
N ALA A 22 -7.23 9.43 -21.12
CA ALA A 22 -6.54 10.02 -22.25
C ALA A 22 -6.55 9.00 -23.39
N GLU A 23 -7.02 9.41 -24.55
CA GLU A 23 -6.89 8.62 -25.77
C GLU A 23 -5.41 8.32 -26.03
N ASN A 24 -5.11 7.13 -26.59
CA ASN A 24 -3.78 6.75 -27.10
C ASN A 24 -2.70 6.37 -26.06
N GLY A 25 -3.05 5.61 -25.02
CA GLY A 25 -2.05 4.97 -24.17
C GLY A 25 -1.25 5.91 -23.26
N VAL A 26 -1.68 7.13 -23.12
CA VAL A 26 -1.08 8.09 -22.19
C VAL A 26 -1.50 7.71 -20.76
N LYS A 27 -0.54 7.66 -19.85
CA LYS A 27 -0.77 7.37 -18.44
C LYS A 27 -1.83 8.33 -17.87
N LEU A 28 -2.90 7.78 -17.32
CA LEU A 28 -3.94 8.55 -16.66
C LEU A 28 -3.34 9.32 -15.48
N LYS A 29 -3.46 10.63 -15.50
CA LYS A 29 -3.07 11.46 -14.35
C LYS A 29 -4.21 11.42 -13.33
N GLY A 30 -3.98 10.71 -12.23
CA GLY A 30 -4.85 10.75 -11.08
C GLY A 30 -4.53 11.95 -10.20
N GLN A 31 -5.56 12.57 -9.64
CA GLN A 31 -5.42 13.58 -8.60
C GLN A 31 -5.73 12.95 -7.27
N SER A 32 -4.71 12.91 -6.38
CA SER A 32 -4.86 12.35 -5.04
C SER A 32 -5.07 13.46 -4.02
N PHE A 33 -5.97 13.21 -3.08
CA PHE A 33 -6.27 14.16 -2.01
C PHE A 33 -6.71 13.41 -0.74
N VAL A 34 -6.67 14.12 0.38
CA VAL A 34 -7.10 13.59 1.67
C VAL A 34 -8.54 14.01 1.93
N VAL A 35 -9.39 13.03 2.30
CA VAL A 35 -10.76 13.25 2.73
C VAL A 35 -10.79 13.18 4.26
N ARG A 36 -11.22 14.25 4.90
CA ARG A 36 -11.29 14.33 6.38
C ARG A 36 -12.62 13.78 6.87
N GLN A 37 -12.86 12.51 6.58
CA GLN A 37 -14.04 11.76 7.01
C GLN A 37 -13.60 10.36 7.41
N PRO A 38 -14.36 9.70 8.32
CA PRO A 38 -14.00 8.38 8.79
C PRO A 38 -13.90 7.33 7.69
N VAL A 39 -13.02 6.38 7.87
CA VAL A 39 -12.96 5.17 7.05
C VAL A 39 -14.13 4.28 7.44
N THR A 40 -14.95 3.89 6.47
CA THR A 40 -16.12 3.06 6.69
C THR A 40 -16.03 1.73 5.93
N THR A 41 -16.81 0.75 6.38
CA THR A 41 -16.94 -0.53 5.67
C THR A 41 -17.46 -0.31 4.24
N GLU A 42 -18.33 0.67 4.04
CA GLU A 42 -18.87 1.00 2.72
C GLU A 42 -17.78 1.48 1.76
N LEU A 43 -16.85 2.30 2.24
CA LEU A 43 -15.69 2.74 1.45
C LEU A 43 -14.83 1.55 1.02
N TRP A 44 -14.62 0.60 1.90
CA TRP A 44 -13.91 -0.64 1.58
C TRP A 44 -14.65 -1.46 0.52
N THR A 45 -15.96 -1.59 0.65
CA THR A 45 -16.79 -2.30 -0.33
C THR A 45 -16.68 -1.65 -1.71
N MET A 46 -16.78 -0.34 -1.78
CA MET A 46 -16.66 0.41 -3.02
C MET A 46 -15.28 0.27 -3.65
N HIS A 47 -14.23 0.24 -2.84
CA HIS A 47 -12.88 0.02 -3.31
C HIS A 47 -12.70 -1.39 -3.88
N LEU A 48 -13.15 -2.41 -3.17
CA LEU A 48 -13.01 -3.80 -3.59
C LEU A 48 -13.81 -4.14 -4.84
N ASN A 49 -14.93 -3.45 -5.08
CA ASN A 49 -15.71 -3.65 -6.31
C ASN A 49 -15.31 -2.71 -7.46
N GLY A 50 -14.27 -1.89 -7.26
CA GLY A 50 -13.74 -1.02 -8.29
C GLY A 50 -14.50 0.28 -8.52
N THR A 51 -15.47 0.61 -7.65
CA THR A 51 -16.30 1.81 -7.81
C THR A 51 -15.56 3.09 -7.42
N GLN A 52 -14.74 3.03 -6.38
CA GLN A 52 -14.05 4.20 -5.83
C GLN A 52 -12.71 3.81 -5.26
N SER A 53 -11.71 4.68 -5.42
CA SER A 53 -10.42 4.47 -4.78
C SER A 53 -10.50 4.72 -3.27
N LEU A 54 -9.65 4.03 -2.52
CA LEU A 54 -9.50 4.22 -1.09
C LEU A 54 -8.02 4.12 -0.74
N GLY A 55 -7.49 5.16 -0.14
CA GLY A 55 -6.14 5.15 0.43
C GLY A 55 -6.21 5.12 1.94
N ILE A 56 -5.57 4.13 2.56
CA ILE A 56 -5.47 4.07 4.01
C ILE A 56 -4.17 4.77 4.43
N ILE A 57 -4.30 5.69 5.39
CA ILE A 57 -3.16 6.35 5.99
C ILE A 57 -2.62 5.43 7.07
N PRO A 58 -1.41 4.85 6.91
CA PRO A 58 -0.94 3.79 7.84
C PRO A 58 -0.73 4.25 9.27
N ILE A 59 -0.33 5.49 9.46
CA ILE A 59 0.01 6.03 10.79
C ILE A 59 -1.24 6.56 11.46
N ASN A 60 -1.55 6.02 12.67
CA ASN A 60 -2.71 6.43 13.45
C ASN A 60 -2.40 7.67 14.31
N GLU A 61 -3.37 8.10 15.13
CA GLU A 61 -3.25 9.28 15.98
C GLU A 61 -2.17 9.15 17.06
N ASP A 62 -1.83 7.93 17.44
CA ASP A 62 -0.78 7.63 18.43
C ASP A 62 0.61 7.50 17.79
N ASN A 63 0.74 7.89 16.53
CA ASN A 63 1.97 7.76 15.75
C ASN A 63 2.48 6.30 15.66
N GLN A 64 1.54 5.37 15.55
CA GLN A 64 1.78 3.93 15.44
C GLN A 64 1.16 3.38 14.17
N CYS A 65 1.63 2.20 13.77
CA CYS A 65 1.07 1.50 12.62
C CYS A 65 1.12 -0.01 12.81
N VAL A 66 0.27 -0.73 12.07
CA VAL A 66 0.26 -2.20 12.04
C VAL A 66 0.71 -2.75 10.70
N TRP A 67 1.00 -1.89 9.75
CA TRP A 67 1.57 -2.29 8.46
C TRP A 67 2.40 -1.17 7.87
N GLY A 68 3.31 -1.55 6.99
CA GLY A 68 4.09 -0.62 6.18
C GLY A 68 4.36 -1.23 4.82
N CYS A 69 4.80 -0.41 3.88
CA CYS A 69 4.99 -0.82 2.51
C CYS A 69 6.27 -0.22 1.92
N VAL A 70 6.98 -1.04 1.15
CA VAL A 70 8.02 -0.57 0.25
C VAL A 70 7.46 -0.61 -1.16
N ASP A 71 7.51 0.51 -1.85
CA ASP A 71 7.09 0.59 -3.23
C ASP A 71 8.31 0.41 -4.14
N ILE A 72 8.24 -0.61 -4.99
CA ILE A 72 9.28 -0.87 -5.99
C ILE A 72 8.74 -0.42 -7.34
N ASP A 73 9.24 0.70 -7.80
CA ASP A 73 8.93 1.17 -9.14
C ASP A 73 9.64 0.28 -10.16
N SER A 74 8.88 -0.18 -11.13
CA SER A 74 9.40 -1.06 -12.16
C SER A 74 9.78 -0.29 -13.39
N TYR A 75 11.00 -0.51 -13.80
CA TYR A 75 11.36 -0.35 -15.20
C TYR A 75 11.13 -1.70 -15.92
N ALA A 76 10.93 -1.68 -17.22
CA ALA A 76 10.65 -2.87 -18.00
C ALA A 76 11.55 -4.06 -17.62
N GLY A 77 10.95 -5.21 -17.29
CA GLY A 77 11.69 -6.41 -16.94
C GLY A 77 11.80 -6.76 -15.46
N PHE A 78 11.02 -6.12 -14.58
CA PHE A 78 11.02 -6.48 -13.17
C PHE A 78 10.53 -7.91 -12.96
N ASP A 79 11.33 -8.72 -12.29
CA ASP A 79 11.05 -10.14 -12.06
C ASP A 79 10.48 -10.36 -10.66
N HIS A 80 9.15 -10.47 -10.58
CA HIS A 80 8.42 -10.71 -9.33
C HIS A 80 8.78 -12.07 -8.72
N LYS A 81 8.99 -13.09 -9.55
CA LYS A 81 9.35 -14.43 -9.07
C LYS A 81 10.70 -14.41 -8.36
N LYS A 82 11.67 -13.73 -8.94
CA LYS A 82 13.01 -13.60 -8.34
C LYS A 82 12.94 -12.92 -6.97
N LEU A 83 12.11 -11.89 -6.84
CA LEU A 83 11.88 -11.21 -5.56
C LEU A 83 11.25 -12.17 -4.53
N ILE A 84 10.21 -12.90 -4.93
CA ILE A 84 9.53 -13.86 -4.06
C ILE A 84 10.48 -14.98 -3.62
N ASP A 85 11.29 -15.51 -4.53
CA ASP A 85 12.27 -16.55 -4.23
C ASP A 85 13.30 -16.06 -3.21
N LYS A 86 13.77 -14.83 -3.35
CA LYS A 86 14.68 -14.20 -2.40
C LYS A 86 14.06 -14.01 -1.03
N ILE A 87 12.81 -13.56 -0.97
CA ILE A 87 12.06 -13.42 0.29
C ILE A 87 11.93 -14.76 0.99
N LYS A 88 11.63 -15.83 0.26
CA LYS A 88 11.57 -17.19 0.80
C LYS A 88 12.92 -17.70 1.27
N GLN A 89 13.97 -17.46 0.48
CA GLN A 89 15.33 -17.88 0.79
C GLN A 89 15.81 -17.30 2.13
N PHE A 90 15.58 -16.01 2.34
CA PHE A 90 15.99 -15.31 3.56
C PHE A 90 14.93 -15.34 4.66
N LYS A 91 13.80 -16.05 4.44
CA LYS A 91 12.68 -16.16 5.40
C LYS A 91 12.20 -14.81 5.90
N LEU A 92 12.08 -13.85 4.98
CA LEU A 92 11.62 -12.50 5.32
C LEU A 92 10.10 -12.47 5.50
N PRO A 93 9.58 -11.77 6.53
CA PRO A 93 8.14 -11.71 6.80
C PRO A 93 7.44 -10.66 5.90
N LEU A 94 7.58 -10.79 4.59
CA LEU A 94 7.09 -9.83 3.62
C LEU A 94 6.07 -10.44 2.68
N ALA A 95 5.05 -9.67 2.36
CA ALA A 95 4.05 -10.03 1.35
C ALA A 95 4.23 -9.15 0.11
N VAL A 96 4.22 -9.76 -1.05
CA VAL A 96 4.44 -9.06 -2.33
C VAL A 96 3.13 -8.99 -3.10
N CYS A 97 2.77 -7.79 -3.53
CA CYS A 97 1.65 -7.57 -4.44
C CYS A 97 2.16 -6.84 -5.69
N ARG A 98 1.59 -7.19 -6.82
CA ARG A 98 1.91 -6.51 -8.07
C ARG A 98 1.30 -5.10 -8.05
N SER A 99 2.08 -4.08 -8.39
CA SER A 99 1.57 -2.73 -8.49
C SER A 99 0.96 -2.46 -9.86
N LYS A 100 0.20 -1.38 -9.95
CA LYS A 100 -0.48 -0.97 -11.17
C LYS A 100 0.50 -0.71 -12.33
N SER A 101 1.69 -0.21 -12.03
CA SER A 101 2.71 0.10 -13.03
C SER A 101 3.59 -1.09 -13.43
N GLY A 102 3.32 -2.28 -12.89
CA GLY A 102 4.14 -3.47 -13.13
C GLY A 102 5.28 -3.69 -12.15
N GLY A 103 5.45 -2.81 -11.19
CA GLY A 103 6.37 -2.99 -10.06
C GLY A 103 5.76 -3.82 -8.95
N ALA A 104 6.16 -3.56 -7.72
CA ALA A 104 5.66 -4.31 -6.57
C ALA A 104 5.42 -3.41 -5.36
N HIS A 105 4.38 -3.74 -4.62
CA HIS A 105 4.19 -3.28 -3.26
C HIS A 105 4.59 -4.42 -2.32
N VAL A 106 5.56 -4.16 -1.45
CA VAL A 106 6.06 -5.15 -0.51
C VAL A 106 5.63 -4.73 0.89
N PHE A 107 4.74 -5.53 1.48
CA PHE A 107 4.10 -5.21 2.76
C PHE A 107 4.76 -5.94 3.92
N LEU A 108 4.89 -5.23 5.02
CA LEU A 108 5.27 -5.77 6.33
C LEU A 108 4.10 -5.51 7.28
N PHE A 109 3.61 -6.58 7.92
CA PHE A 109 2.49 -6.50 8.88
C PHE A 109 2.99 -6.77 10.29
N SER A 110 2.35 -6.14 11.28
CA SER A 110 2.59 -6.37 12.69
C SER A 110 1.29 -6.75 13.38
N GLU A 111 1.33 -7.73 14.30
CA GLU A 111 0.17 -8.14 15.08
C GLU A 111 -0.26 -7.03 16.05
N GLN A 112 0.71 -6.31 16.59
CA GLN A 112 0.47 -5.21 17.53
C GLN A 112 0.92 -3.90 16.92
N PRO A 113 0.26 -2.77 17.28
CA PRO A 113 0.73 -1.46 16.84
C PRO A 113 2.18 -1.22 17.27
N VAL A 114 2.98 -0.71 16.35
CA VAL A 114 4.37 -0.33 16.59
C VAL A 114 4.58 1.12 16.23
N ALA A 115 5.55 1.78 16.84
CA ALA A 115 5.89 3.15 16.49
C ALA A 115 6.21 3.25 14.98
N ALA A 116 5.69 4.28 14.33
CA ALA A 116 5.90 4.49 12.89
C ALA A 116 7.38 4.50 12.52
N GLU A 117 8.21 5.09 13.36
CA GLU A 117 9.65 5.13 13.19
C GLU A 117 10.28 3.73 13.17
N ARG A 118 9.84 2.85 14.06
CA ARG A 118 10.32 1.44 14.09
C ARG A 118 9.93 0.69 12.82
N MET A 119 8.71 0.88 12.36
CA MET A 119 8.25 0.27 11.11
C MET A 119 9.10 0.74 9.93
N ARG A 120 9.34 2.04 9.84
CA ARG A 120 10.19 2.62 8.79
C ARG A 120 11.60 2.05 8.83
N ASP A 121 12.22 1.99 9.99
CA ASP A 121 13.59 1.49 10.15
C ASP A 121 13.69 0.02 9.76
N LYS A 122 12.70 -0.78 10.13
CA LYS A 122 12.64 -2.20 9.76
C LYS A 122 12.51 -2.37 8.25
N LEU A 123 11.64 -1.61 7.61
CA LEU A 123 11.47 -1.65 6.15
C LEU A 123 12.76 -1.25 5.43
N GLN A 124 13.47 -0.25 5.92
CA GLN A 124 14.74 0.17 5.32
C GLN A 124 15.80 -0.91 5.43
N LYS A 125 15.89 -1.61 6.55
CA LYS A 125 16.81 -2.74 6.71
C LYS A 125 16.47 -3.86 5.73
N LEU A 126 15.20 -4.16 5.54
CA LEU A 126 14.76 -5.23 4.64
C LEU A 126 15.01 -4.90 3.15
N LYS A 127 15.15 -3.63 2.79
CA LYS A 127 15.49 -3.22 1.42
C LYS A 127 16.88 -3.65 0.99
N HIS A 128 17.77 -3.93 1.92
CA HIS A 128 19.17 -4.28 1.62
C HIS A 128 19.41 -5.78 1.41
N TYR A 129 18.39 -6.59 1.46
CA TYR A 129 18.48 -8.01 1.15
C TYR A 129 18.47 -8.32 -0.35
#